data_4f60176d55c404424fb74540a1897978
#
_entry.id   4f60176d55c404424fb74540a1897978
#
_cell.length_a   1.000
_cell.length_b   1.000
_cell.length_c   1.000
_cell.angle_alpha   90.00
_cell.angle_beta   90.00
_cell.angle_gamma   90.00
#
_symmetry.space_group_name_H-M   'P 1'
#
loop_
_entity.id
_entity.type
_entity.pdbx_description
1 polymer ?
#
loop_
_entity_poly.entity_id
_entity_poly.type
_entity_poly.pdbx_seq_one_letter_code
_entity_poly.pdbx_strand_id
1 'polypeptide(L)'
;MKRTDMKSLGLSQRFITESSLYTGFYLGRVISQSKDLYKVMTEKSEVAAEISGKLRFAAISSADYPGVGDFVMLDREDDAGGNAIIHHILTRKSAFIRKAAGTGNAEQIVAANIDTVFICMSLNNDYNLRRVERYLGIAWDSGAIPVIILTKADLCDDIKEKLRELDTVACGVEVLVTSSLTEDGLPAIKKHLGEGRTIAFIGSSGVGKSTLINKLLGKDMLSTQGLRNDDKGRHTTTRRELIVLPDGGIVIDTPGMRELGIESVDLAKAFADIDTLAAKCRFHDCTHTSEPNCAVQQAIKDGLLTEARLANYQKMKKEARYEGLNFRQIEEEKIESMFAEFGGIKNAREFIKQKSKRKHF
;
A
#
# COMPACT_ATOMS: atom_id res chain seq x y z
N MET A 1 -1.83 33.80 -19.85
CA MET A 1 -1.42 32.48 -19.35
C MET A 1 -2.55 31.49 -19.57
N LYS A 2 -2.25 30.26 -19.99
CA LYS A 2 -3.27 29.22 -20.21
C LYS A 2 -3.66 28.68 -18.83
N ARG A 3 -4.95 28.74 -18.46
CA ARG A 3 -5.43 28.18 -17.21
C ARG A 3 -5.25 26.66 -17.20
N THR A 4 -4.88 26.12 -16.06
CA THR A 4 -4.77 24.67 -15.89
C THR A 4 -6.17 24.08 -15.74
N ASP A 5 -6.48 23.09 -16.55
CA ASP A 5 -7.73 22.35 -16.38
C ASP A 5 -7.61 21.43 -15.16
N MET A 6 -8.21 21.83 -14.06
CA MET A 6 -8.20 21.07 -12.81
C MET A 6 -8.98 19.74 -12.92
N LYS A 7 -9.88 19.57 -13.91
CA LYS A 7 -10.56 18.31 -14.16
C LYS A 7 -9.57 17.26 -14.65
N SER A 8 -8.66 17.65 -15.56
CA SER A 8 -7.59 16.77 -16.01
C SER A 8 -6.65 16.35 -14.85
N LEU A 9 -6.63 17.14 -13.76
CA LEU A 9 -5.95 16.83 -12.51
C LEU A 9 -6.87 16.12 -11.48
N GLY A 10 -7.99 15.56 -11.88
CA GLY A 10 -8.86 14.75 -11.02
C GLY A 10 -9.81 15.53 -10.10
N LEU A 11 -9.99 16.83 -10.35
CA LEU A 11 -10.96 17.62 -9.60
C LEU A 11 -12.39 17.15 -9.92
N SER A 12 -13.03 16.55 -8.92
CA SER A 12 -14.41 16.07 -9.01
C SER A 12 -15.39 17.01 -8.31
N GLN A 13 -16.69 16.83 -8.57
CA GLN A 13 -17.76 17.61 -7.94
C GLN A 13 -17.70 17.58 -6.41
N ARG A 14 -17.29 16.44 -5.82
CA ARG A 14 -17.10 16.31 -4.37
C ARG A 14 -16.11 17.34 -3.82
N PHE A 15 -14.94 17.47 -4.45
CA PHE A 15 -13.91 18.41 -4.01
C PHE A 15 -14.32 19.87 -4.27
N ILE A 16 -15.05 20.15 -5.36
CA ILE A 16 -15.60 21.48 -5.63
C ILE A 16 -16.59 21.87 -4.53
N THR A 17 -17.49 20.97 -4.16
CA THR A 17 -18.48 21.22 -3.10
C THR A 17 -17.77 21.43 -1.75
N GLU A 18 -16.80 20.60 -1.40
CA GLU A 18 -16.07 20.72 -0.14
C GLU A 18 -15.23 22.02 -0.10
N SER A 19 -14.54 22.37 -1.19
CA SER A 19 -13.73 23.58 -1.27
C SER A 19 -14.55 24.86 -1.08
N SER A 20 -15.84 24.88 -1.48
CA SER A 20 -16.72 26.02 -1.30
C SER A 20 -17.00 26.40 0.16
N LEU A 21 -16.72 25.47 1.10
CA LEU A 21 -16.81 25.76 2.54
C LEU A 21 -15.68 26.64 3.06
N TYR A 22 -14.61 26.79 2.28
CA TYR A 22 -13.40 27.52 2.67
C TYR A 22 -13.28 28.84 1.90
N THR A 23 -14.12 29.81 2.24
CA THR A 23 -14.12 31.12 1.58
C THR A 23 -12.81 31.87 1.81
N GLY A 24 -12.29 32.52 0.75
CA GLY A 24 -11.03 33.26 0.81
C GLY A 24 -9.78 32.44 0.60
N PHE A 25 -9.93 31.13 0.28
CA PHE A 25 -8.83 30.25 -0.09
C PHE A 25 -8.98 29.73 -1.51
N TYR A 26 -7.86 29.34 -2.09
CA TYR A 26 -7.76 28.83 -3.45
C TYR A 26 -7.51 27.33 -3.45
N LEU A 27 -8.19 26.61 -4.33
CA LEU A 27 -8.04 25.16 -4.46
C LEU A 27 -6.79 24.83 -5.28
N GLY A 28 -6.02 23.85 -4.80
CA GLY A 28 -4.90 23.27 -5.54
C GLY A 28 -4.76 21.79 -5.31
N ARG A 29 -4.01 21.11 -6.17
CA ARG A 29 -3.63 19.69 -6.02
C ARG A 29 -2.14 19.56 -5.79
N VAL A 30 -1.73 18.84 -4.74
CA VAL A 30 -0.32 18.55 -4.45
C VAL A 30 0.22 17.61 -5.52
N ILE A 31 1.21 18.09 -6.29
CA ILE A 31 1.83 17.33 -7.39
C ILE A 31 3.20 16.77 -7.03
N SER A 32 3.88 17.37 -6.05
CA SER A 32 5.18 16.87 -5.57
C SER A 32 5.42 17.30 -4.12
N GLN A 33 6.21 16.50 -3.41
CA GLN A 33 6.64 16.77 -2.04
C GLN A 33 8.15 16.57 -1.90
N SER A 34 8.82 17.53 -1.29
CA SER A 34 10.24 17.46 -0.92
C SER A 34 10.43 18.01 0.49
N LYS A 35 10.62 17.13 1.48
CA LYS A 35 10.63 17.49 2.91
C LYS A 35 9.38 18.28 3.29
N ASP A 36 9.54 19.52 3.74
CA ASP A 36 8.47 20.42 4.19
C ASP A 36 7.92 21.32 3.09
N LEU A 37 8.42 21.21 1.86
CA LEU A 37 8.01 22.00 0.71
C LEU A 37 7.17 21.16 -0.25
N TYR A 38 6.05 21.72 -0.66
CA TYR A 38 5.10 21.12 -1.59
C TYR A 38 5.07 21.93 -2.89
N LYS A 39 4.91 21.22 -4.00
CA LYS A 39 4.49 21.82 -5.25
C LYS A 39 3.02 21.55 -5.42
N VAL A 40 2.26 22.61 -5.63
CA VAL A 40 0.81 22.54 -5.75
C VAL A 40 0.39 23.15 -7.08
N MET A 41 -0.38 22.40 -7.85
CA MET A 41 -0.99 22.92 -9.08
C MET A 41 -2.33 23.55 -8.74
N THR A 42 -2.49 24.82 -9.09
CA THR A 42 -3.75 25.57 -9.01
C THR A 42 -4.35 25.74 -10.40
N GLU A 43 -5.52 26.36 -10.50
CA GLU A 43 -6.10 26.73 -11.80
C GLU A 43 -5.21 27.71 -12.57
N LYS A 44 -4.43 28.51 -11.87
CA LYS A 44 -3.64 29.61 -12.46
C LYS A 44 -2.20 29.16 -12.78
N SER A 45 -1.54 28.51 -11.85
CA SER A 45 -0.12 28.12 -11.99
C SER A 45 0.30 27.00 -11.03
N GLU A 46 1.51 26.47 -11.24
CA GLU A 46 2.24 25.71 -10.22
C GLU A 46 2.82 26.66 -9.17
N VAL A 47 2.58 26.40 -7.91
CA VAL A 47 3.11 27.20 -6.78
C VAL A 47 3.89 26.32 -5.81
N ALA A 48 4.96 26.86 -5.25
CA ALA A 48 5.62 26.29 -4.08
C ALA A 48 4.79 26.64 -2.83
N ALA A 49 4.58 25.66 -1.94
CA ALA A 49 3.74 25.84 -0.77
C ALA A 49 4.32 25.20 0.48
N GLU A 50 4.00 25.77 1.62
CA GLU A 50 4.32 25.26 2.95
C GLU A 50 3.04 25.11 3.78
N ILE A 51 3.07 24.28 4.83
CA ILE A 51 1.91 24.12 5.72
C ILE A 51 1.80 25.29 6.70
N SER A 52 0.58 25.72 6.98
CA SER A 52 0.31 26.75 7.99
C SER A 52 0.72 26.29 9.40
N GLY A 53 1.10 27.21 10.27
CA GLY A 53 1.36 26.93 11.67
C GLY A 53 0.17 26.26 12.37
N LYS A 54 -1.08 26.65 12.02
CA LYS A 54 -2.31 26.05 12.54
C LYS A 54 -2.44 24.60 12.13
N LEU A 55 -2.19 24.26 10.85
CA LEU A 55 -2.23 22.87 10.36
C LEU A 55 -1.14 22.03 11.02
N ARG A 56 0.08 22.60 11.18
CA ARG A 56 1.19 21.92 11.87
C ARG A 56 0.87 21.63 13.34
N PHE A 57 0.23 22.56 14.02
CA PHE A 57 -0.15 22.39 15.42
C PHE A 57 -1.30 21.38 15.61
N ALA A 58 -2.24 21.30 14.66
CA ALA A 58 -3.38 20.39 14.73
C ALA A 58 -3.02 18.95 14.35
N ALA A 59 -1.91 18.72 13.65
CA ALA A 59 -1.49 17.40 13.22
C ALA A 59 -1.06 16.53 14.41
N ILE A 60 -1.60 15.32 14.49
CA ILE A 60 -1.26 14.31 15.52
C ILE A 60 -0.11 13.45 15.00
N SER A 61 -0.08 13.19 13.69
CA SER A 61 0.93 12.36 13.03
C SER A 61 1.37 12.97 11.69
N SER A 62 2.43 12.42 11.10
CA SER A 62 2.87 12.82 9.75
C SER A 62 1.87 12.42 8.65
N ALA A 63 0.88 11.57 8.94
CA ALA A 63 -0.20 11.23 8.04
C ALA A 63 -1.23 12.36 7.89
N ASP A 64 -1.26 13.29 8.85
CA ASP A 64 -2.14 14.46 8.83
C ASP A 64 -1.58 15.60 7.96
N TYR A 65 -0.35 15.48 7.49
CA TYR A 65 0.25 16.45 6.55
C TYR A 65 -0.19 16.16 5.10
N PRO A 66 -0.09 17.17 4.21
CA PRO A 66 -0.38 16.95 2.81
C PRO A 66 0.54 15.90 2.19
N GLY A 67 0.00 15.05 1.34
CA GLY A 67 0.75 14.09 0.52
C GLY A 67 0.49 14.33 -0.96
N VAL A 68 1.29 13.69 -1.82
CA VAL A 68 1.08 13.77 -3.27
C VAL A 68 -0.29 13.22 -3.63
N GLY A 69 -1.04 14.00 -4.41
CA GLY A 69 -2.42 13.70 -4.80
C GLY A 69 -3.49 14.38 -3.95
N ASP A 70 -3.15 14.96 -2.79
CA ASP A 70 -4.11 15.69 -1.98
C ASP A 70 -4.62 16.94 -2.67
N PHE A 71 -5.90 17.25 -2.47
CA PHE A 71 -6.48 18.55 -2.74
C PHE A 71 -6.38 19.40 -1.48
N VAL A 72 -5.91 20.62 -1.64
CA VAL A 72 -5.59 21.54 -0.54
C VAL A 72 -6.15 22.95 -0.80
N MET A 73 -6.34 23.69 0.30
CA MET A 73 -6.78 25.09 0.25
C MET A 73 -5.60 26.01 0.62
N LEU A 74 -5.29 26.94 -0.29
CA LEU A 74 -4.14 27.82 -0.25
C LEU A 74 -4.56 29.28 -0.03
N ASP A 75 -3.68 30.08 0.55
CA ASP A 75 -3.88 31.53 0.71
C ASP A 75 -3.75 32.30 -0.63
N ARG A 76 -3.13 31.69 -1.66
CA ARG A 76 -2.90 32.27 -2.99
C ARG A 76 -2.84 31.20 -4.07
N GLU A 77 -3.02 31.60 -5.31
CA GLU A 77 -3.01 30.71 -6.49
C GLU A 77 -1.84 30.96 -7.45
N ASP A 78 -0.91 31.87 -7.10
CA ASP A 78 0.29 32.19 -7.87
C ASP A 78 1.49 32.41 -6.93
N ASP A 79 2.68 32.50 -7.52
CA ASP A 79 3.96 32.65 -6.82
C ASP A 79 4.42 34.12 -6.66
N ALA A 80 3.58 35.11 -6.98
CA ALA A 80 3.93 36.52 -6.99
C ALA A 80 4.36 37.10 -5.62
N GLY A 81 4.23 36.37 -4.53
CA GLY A 81 4.57 36.84 -3.18
C GLY A 81 5.32 35.81 -2.34
N GLY A 82 6.05 34.87 -2.94
CA GLY A 82 6.75 33.80 -2.24
C GLY A 82 5.89 32.51 -2.12
N ASN A 83 6.30 31.59 -1.25
CA ASN A 83 5.60 30.33 -1.06
C ASN A 83 4.15 30.54 -0.61
N ALA A 84 3.23 29.79 -1.21
CA ALA A 84 1.85 29.74 -0.75
C ALA A 84 1.74 28.99 0.59
N ILE A 85 0.68 29.26 1.34
CA ILE A 85 0.44 28.56 2.62
C ILE A 85 -0.76 27.63 2.48
N ILE A 86 -0.55 26.36 2.80
CA ILE A 86 -1.61 25.34 2.87
C ILE A 86 -2.33 25.47 4.22
N HIS A 87 -3.60 25.82 4.19
CA HIS A 87 -4.42 25.99 5.39
C HIS A 87 -5.28 24.78 5.71
N HIS A 88 -5.77 24.07 4.66
CA HIS A 88 -6.65 22.91 4.82
C HIS A 88 -6.31 21.85 3.79
N ILE A 89 -6.54 20.60 4.17
CA ILE A 89 -6.51 19.43 3.29
C ILE A 89 -7.95 18.98 3.14
N LEU A 90 -8.42 18.78 1.90
CA LEU A 90 -9.76 18.28 1.66
C LEU A 90 -9.83 16.79 1.98
N THR A 91 -11.03 16.29 2.28
CA THR A 91 -11.27 14.91 2.70
C THR A 91 -10.82 13.93 1.63
N ARG A 92 -9.85 13.11 1.97
CA ARG A 92 -9.28 12.09 1.08
C ARG A 92 -10.31 11.04 0.71
N LYS A 93 -10.34 10.60 -0.55
CA LYS A 93 -11.13 9.43 -0.99
C LYS A 93 -10.37 8.12 -0.79
N SER A 94 -9.05 8.18 -0.83
CA SER A 94 -8.14 7.07 -0.54
C SER A 94 -6.83 7.62 0.00
N ALA A 95 -6.12 6.84 0.84
CA ALA A 95 -4.84 7.24 1.42
C ALA A 95 -3.92 6.03 1.59
N PHE A 96 -2.73 6.09 1.01
CA PHE A 96 -1.67 5.14 1.27
C PHE A 96 -0.78 5.68 2.38
N ILE A 97 -0.78 5.00 3.51
CA ILE A 97 -0.03 5.37 4.71
C ILE A 97 1.02 4.30 4.96
N ARG A 98 2.21 4.70 5.38
CA ARG A 98 3.25 3.79 5.87
C ARG A 98 3.76 4.24 7.22
N LYS A 99 4.29 3.32 8.00
CA LYS A 99 5.08 3.67 9.17
C LYS A 99 6.43 4.22 8.73
N ALA A 100 6.85 5.32 9.35
CA ALA A 100 8.16 5.90 9.10
C ALA A 100 9.24 4.95 9.63
N ALA A 101 10.29 4.71 8.85
CA ALA A 101 11.46 3.98 9.31
C ALA A 101 12.16 4.80 10.40
N GLY A 102 12.33 4.22 11.61
CA GLY A 102 13.00 4.87 12.73
C GLY A 102 12.23 4.75 14.05
N THR A 103 12.59 5.54 15.01
CA THR A 103 12.03 5.53 16.36
C THR A 103 10.61 6.07 16.40
N GLY A 104 9.65 5.22 16.69
CA GLY A 104 8.26 5.58 16.99
C GLY A 104 7.27 5.21 15.87
N ASN A 105 6.02 4.99 16.25
CA ASN A 105 4.87 4.69 15.39
C ASN A 105 4.42 5.89 14.52
N ALA A 106 5.34 6.66 13.95
CA ALA A 106 5.01 7.81 13.13
C ALA A 106 4.49 7.34 11.77
N GLU A 107 3.19 7.46 11.55
CA GLU A 107 2.55 7.23 10.25
C GLU A 107 2.88 8.37 9.30
N GLN A 108 3.14 8.04 8.04
CA GLN A 108 3.42 8.99 6.97
C GLN A 108 2.54 8.72 5.77
N ILE A 109 1.88 9.78 5.28
CA ILE A 109 1.19 9.71 4.00
C ILE A 109 2.19 9.51 2.85
N VAL A 110 1.92 8.55 2.00
CA VAL A 110 2.74 8.25 0.81
C VAL A 110 2.10 8.87 -0.43
N ALA A 111 0.80 8.66 -0.59
CA ALA A 111 0.00 9.19 -1.68
C ALA A 111 -1.49 9.20 -1.29
N ALA A 112 -2.27 10.09 -1.89
CA ALA A 112 -3.69 10.24 -1.62
C ALA A 112 -4.51 10.39 -2.90
N ASN A 113 -5.82 10.17 -2.77
CA ASN A 113 -6.80 10.37 -3.83
C ASN A 113 -6.53 9.54 -5.09
N ILE A 114 -6.08 8.29 -4.88
CA ILE A 114 -5.89 7.28 -5.92
C ILE A 114 -7.24 6.59 -6.18
N ASP A 115 -7.64 6.45 -7.44
CA ASP A 115 -8.83 5.72 -7.86
C ASP A 115 -8.55 4.23 -7.96
N THR A 116 -7.48 3.87 -8.68
CA THR A 116 -7.11 2.48 -8.95
C THR A 116 -5.65 2.24 -8.59
N VAL A 117 -5.39 1.16 -7.87
CA VAL A 117 -4.03 0.71 -7.61
C VAL A 117 -3.74 -0.56 -8.41
N PHE A 118 -2.73 -0.47 -9.25
CA PHE A 118 -2.23 -1.60 -10.02
C PHE A 118 -1.21 -2.39 -9.21
N ILE A 119 -1.58 -3.61 -8.84
CA ILE A 119 -0.72 -4.57 -8.14
C ILE A 119 0.04 -5.36 -9.20
N CYS A 120 1.31 -5.01 -9.41
CA CYS A 120 2.16 -5.66 -10.40
C CYS A 120 2.85 -6.90 -9.82
N MET A 121 2.68 -8.04 -10.50
CA MET A 121 3.33 -9.32 -10.23
C MET A 121 3.90 -9.89 -11.53
N SER A 122 5.16 -10.29 -11.54
CA SER A 122 5.75 -10.89 -12.74
C SER A 122 5.52 -12.39 -12.81
N LEU A 123 5.20 -12.89 -14.01
CA LEU A 123 4.99 -14.30 -14.31
C LEU A 123 6.30 -15.05 -14.58
N ASN A 124 7.32 -14.80 -13.76
CA ASN A 124 8.59 -15.53 -13.76
C ASN A 124 8.82 -16.13 -12.37
N ASN A 125 10.06 -16.52 -12.07
CA ASN A 125 10.45 -17.12 -10.78
C ASN A 125 10.13 -16.23 -9.55
N ASP A 126 9.76 -14.95 -9.76
CA ASP A 126 9.34 -14.02 -8.68
C ASP A 126 7.82 -14.06 -8.40
N TYR A 127 7.05 -14.92 -9.12
CA TYR A 127 5.62 -15.07 -8.89
C TYR A 127 5.35 -15.58 -7.47
N ASN A 128 4.50 -14.86 -6.71
CA ASN A 128 4.27 -15.15 -5.30
C ASN A 128 2.87 -14.71 -4.83
N LEU A 129 1.96 -15.66 -4.64
CA LEU A 129 0.57 -15.40 -4.21
C LEU A 129 0.48 -14.70 -2.86
N ARG A 130 1.34 -15.05 -1.89
CA ARG A 130 1.34 -14.40 -0.57
C ARG A 130 1.68 -12.93 -0.64
N ARG A 131 2.50 -12.55 -1.64
CA ARG A 131 2.80 -11.15 -1.90
C ARG A 131 1.62 -10.43 -2.52
N VAL A 132 0.86 -11.09 -3.39
CA VAL A 132 -0.40 -10.55 -3.94
C VAL A 132 -1.42 -10.31 -2.83
N GLU A 133 -1.65 -11.31 -1.95
CA GLU A 133 -2.56 -11.16 -0.80
C GLU A 133 -2.20 -9.94 0.05
N ARG A 134 -0.92 -9.75 0.34
CA ARG A 134 -0.43 -8.60 1.09
C ARG A 134 -0.73 -7.27 0.40
N TYR A 135 -0.46 -7.19 -0.88
CA TYR A 135 -0.74 -5.97 -1.65
C TYR A 135 -2.24 -5.71 -1.79
N LEU A 136 -3.06 -6.74 -1.90
CA LEU A 136 -4.51 -6.62 -1.87
C LEU A 136 -4.99 -6.02 -0.53
N GLY A 137 -4.47 -6.52 0.59
CA GLY A 137 -4.77 -5.95 1.92
C GLY A 137 -4.44 -4.47 1.99
N ILE A 138 -3.25 -4.06 1.57
CA ILE A 138 -2.82 -2.65 1.51
C ILE A 138 -3.75 -1.82 0.61
N ALA A 139 -4.14 -2.36 -0.55
CA ALA A 139 -5.00 -1.67 -1.50
C ALA A 139 -6.40 -1.45 -0.93
N TRP A 140 -7.01 -2.48 -0.34
CA TRP A 140 -8.32 -2.37 0.31
C TRP A 140 -8.31 -1.40 1.48
N ASP A 141 -7.27 -1.45 2.32
CA ASP A 141 -7.13 -0.54 3.46
C ASP A 141 -7.00 0.92 3.02
N SER A 142 -6.33 1.16 1.90
CA SER A 142 -6.19 2.51 1.36
C SER A 142 -7.50 3.13 0.88
N GLY A 143 -8.52 2.33 0.56
CA GLY A 143 -9.77 2.77 -0.07
C GLY A 143 -9.70 2.88 -1.60
N ALA A 144 -8.57 2.52 -2.25
CA ALA A 144 -8.44 2.47 -3.71
C ALA A 144 -8.91 1.12 -4.26
N ILE A 145 -9.36 1.09 -5.52
CA ILE A 145 -9.78 -0.14 -6.20
C ILE A 145 -8.55 -0.90 -6.68
N PRO A 146 -8.30 -2.15 -6.22
CA PRO A 146 -7.18 -2.95 -6.72
C PRO A 146 -7.47 -3.56 -8.09
N VAL A 147 -6.45 -3.58 -8.93
CA VAL A 147 -6.40 -4.35 -10.19
C VAL A 147 -5.05 -5.05 -10.24
N ILE A 148 -5.02 -6.36 -10.46
CA ILE A 148 -3.79 -7.11 -10.55
C ILE A 148 -3.27 -7.09 -11.98
N ILE A 149 -2.00 -6.76 -12.15
CA ILE A 149 -1.32 -6.82 -13.45
C ILE A 149 -0.25 -7.90 -13.39
N LEU A 150 -0.48 -8.99 -14.11
CA LEU A 150 0.51 -10.04 -14.34
C LEU A 150 1.41 -9.62 -15.50
N THR A 151 2.65 -9.28 -15.20
CA THR A 151 3.62 -8.81 -16.18
C THR A 151 4.52 -9.94 -16.66
N LYS A 152 5.29 -9.68 -17.74
CA LYS A 152 6.23 -10.65 -18.31
C LYS A 152 5.56 -11.96 -18.73
N ALA A 153 4.38 -11.87 -19.32
CA ALA A 153 3.63 -13.03 -19.79
C ALA A 153 4.41 -13.87 -20.82
N ASP A 154 5.32 -13.24 -21.54
CA ASP A 154 6.28 -13.85 -22.46
C ASP A 154 7.26 -14.86 -21.81
N LEU A 155 7.39 -14.85 -20.49
CA LEU A 155 8.26 -15.74 -19.72
C LEU A 155 7.48 -16.89 -19.02
N CYS A 156 6.18 -17.06 -19.32
CA CYS A 156 5.34 -18.03 -18.66
C CYS A 156 4.68 -18.97 -19.66
N ASP A 157 4.95 -20.27 -19.55
CA ASP A 157 4.39 -21.28 -20.44
C ASP A 157 2.93 -21.67 -20.07
N ASP A 158 2.56 -21.55 -18.79
CA ASP A 158 1.22 -21.90 -18.30
C ASP A 158 0.54 -20.77 -17.51
N ILE A 159 0.13 -19.75 -18.26
CA ILE A 159 -0.61 -18.61 -17.72
C ILE A 159 -1.97 -19.04 -17.12
N LYS A 160 -2.61 -20.07 -17.69
CA LYS A 160 -3.95 -20.52 -17.23
C LYS A 160 -3.86 -21.13 -15.83
N GLU A 161 -2.83 -21.88 -15.52
CA GLU A 161 -2.59 -22.41 -14.18
C GLU A 161 -2.34 -21.28 -13.18
N LYS A 162 -1.49 -20.31 -13.56
CA LYS A 162 -1.21 -19.14 -12.71
C LYS A 162 -2.46 -18.29 -12.42
N LEU A 163 -3.36 -18.16 -13.38
CA LEU A 163 -4.64 -17.48 -13.16
C LEU A 163 -5.55 -18.27 -12.20
N ARG A 164 -5.61 -19.60 -12.30
CA ARG A 164 -6.38 -20.43 -11.36
C ARG A 164 -5.83 -20.34 -9.94
N GLU A 165 -4.50 -20.42 -9.78
CA GLU A 165 -3.85 -20.23 -8.48
C GLU A 165 -4.20 -18.83 -7.90
N LEU A 166 -4.15 -17.79 -8.72
CA LEU A 166 -4.41 -16.41 -8.32
C LEU A 166 -5.87 -16.20 -7.87
N ASP A 167 -6.82 -16.84 -8.55
CA ASP A 167 -8.25 -16.74 -8.23
C ASP A 167 -8.57 -17.23 -6.81
N THR A 168 -7.77 -18.14 -6.26
CA THR A 168 -7.91 -18.60 -4.87
C THR A 168 -7.65 -17.53 -3.81
N VAL A 169 -6.92 -16.46 -4.15
CA VAL A 169 -6.51 -15.40 -3.23
C VAL A 169 -7.03 -14.02 -3.64
N ALA A 170 -7.48 -13.87 -4.88
CA ALA A 170 -7.89 -12.59 -5.49
C ALA A 170 -9.33 -12.66 -6.07
N CYS A 171 -10.21 -13.45 -5.46
CA CYS A 171 -11.59 -13.62 -5.90
C CYS A 171 -12.29 -12.25 -6.05
N GLY A 172 -12.88 -12.00 -7.22
CA GLY A 172 -13.59 -10.77 -7.53
C GLY A 172 -12.69 -9.56 -7.85
N VAL A 173 -11.37 -9.74 -7.89
CA VAL A 173 -10.43 -8.69 -8.32
C VAL A 173 -10.12 -8.85 -9.80
N GLU A 174 -10.15 -7.76 -10.55
CA GLU A 174 -9.80 -7.77 -11.96
C GLU A 174 -8.32 -8.12 -12.15
N VAL A 175 -8.04 -9.04 -13.09
CA VAL A 175 -6.69 -9.50 -13.41
C VAL A 175 -6.40 -9.21 -14.88
N LEU A 176 -5.33 -8.46 -15.14
CA LEU A 176 -4.85 -8.15 -16.48
C LEU A 176 -3.50 -8.85 -16.69
N VAL A 177 -3.35 -9.49 -17.85
CA VAL A 177 -2.10 -10.13 -18.25
C VAL A 177 -1.43 -9.27 -19.32
N THR A 178 -0.13 -9.01 -19.16
CA THR A 178 0.60 -8.14 -20.09
C THR A 178 2.04 -8.60 -20.31
N SER A 179 2.54 -8.35 -21.52
CA SER A 179 3.96 -8.43 -21.86
C SER A 179 4.45 -7.08 -22.38
N SER A 180 5.56 -6.62 -21.85
CA SER A 180 6.21 -5.41 -22.35
C SER A 180 6.92 -5.64 -23.70
N LEU A 181 7.17 -6.88 -24.10
CA LEU A 181 7.79 -7.22 -25.37
C LEU A 181 6.78 -7.21 -26.53
N THR A 182 5.59 -7.82 -26.31
CA THR A 182 4.55 -7.97 -27.35
C THR A 182 3.50 -6.88 -27.29
N GLU A 183 3.53 -6.01 -26.26
CA GLU A 183 2.51 -4.97 -25.95
C GLU A 183 1.11 -5.52 -25.67
N ASP A 184 0.99 -6.83 -25.53
CA ASP A 184 -0.28 -7.48 -25.16
C ASP A 184 -0.75 -6.97 -23.79
N GLY A 185 -2.06 -6.78 -23.66
CA GLY A 185 -2.70 -6.32 -22.42
C GLY A 185 -2.62 -4.80 -22.17
N LEU A 186 -1.79 -4.03 -22.88
CA LEU A 186 -1.70 -2.58 -22.70
C LEU A 186 -3.03 -1.85 -22.96
N PRO A 187 -3.82 -2.20 -23.99
CA PRO A 187 -5.14 -1.59 -24.20
C PRO A 187 -6.12 -1.83 -23.02
N ALA A 188 -6.05 -2.98 -22.36
CA ALA A 188 -6.87 -3.27 -21.18
C ALA A 188 -6.49 -2.38 -19.99
N ILE A 189 -5.19 -2.16 -19.79
CA ILE A 189 -4.69 -1.22 -18.76
C ILE A 189 -5.15 0.21 -19.06
N LYS A 190 -5.10 0.64 -20.32
CA LYS A 190 -5.53 1.97 -20.74
C LYS A 190 -7.02 2.24 -20.46
N LYS A 191 -7.89 1.23 -20.36
CA LYS A 191 -9.30 1.40 -19.98
C LYS A 191 -9.51 1.93 -18.56
N HIS A 192 -8.55 1.72 -17.67
CA HIS A 192 -8.57 2.27 -16.31
C HIS A 192 -8.09 3.73 -16.28
N LEU A 193 -7.48 4.19 -17.36
CA LEU A 193 -7.06 5.57 -17.55
C LEU A 193 -8.23 6.36 -18.14
N GLY A 194 -8.40 7.56 -17.67
CA GLY A 194 -9.41 8.47 -18.18
C GLY A 194 -9.14 9.84 -17.61
N GLU A 195 -9.78 10.84 -18.16
CA GLU A 195 -9.58 12.21 -17.70
C GLU A 195 -9.82 12.30 -16.18
N GLY A 196 -8.82 12.80 -15.46
CA GLY A 196 -8.85 12.98 -14.02
C GLY A 196 -8.77 11.70 -13.17
N ARG A 197 -8.70 10.51 -13.76
CA ARG A 197 -8.48 9.28 -12.99
C ARG A 197 -7.04 9.15 -12.55
N THR A 198 -6.86 8.90 -11.27
CA THR A 198 -5.55 8.76 -10.64
C THR A 198 -5.25 7.31 -10.36
N ILE A 199 -4.13 6.82 -10.89
CA ILE A 199 -3.65 5.46 -10.68
C ILE A 199 -2.31 5.47 -9.95
N ALA A 200 -2.02 4.36 -9.27
CA ALA A 200 -0.71 4.11 -8.68
C ALA A 200 -0.28 2.67 -8.93
N PHE A 201 1.02 2.43 -8.88
CA PHE A 201 1.61 1.11 -9.08
C PHE A 201 2.31 0.61 -7.83
N ILE A 202 1.94 -0.57 -7.36
CA ILE A 202 2.64 -1.27 -6.28
C ILE A 202 3.16 -2.62 -6.77
N GLY A 203 4.18 -3.14 -6.11
CA GLY A 203 4.82 -4.43 -6.47
C GLY A 203 6.31 -4.39 -6.21
N SER A 204 6.97 -5.55 -6.20
CA SER A 204 8.40 -5.68 -5.93
C SER A 204 9.28 -4.98 -6.99
N SER A 205 10.55 -4.82 -6.67
CA SER A 205 11.52 -4.29 -7.64
C SER A 205 11.68 -5.28 -8.80
N GLY A 206 11.84 -4.76 -10.02
CA GLY A 206 12.07 -5.59 -11.21
C GLY A 206 10.83 -6.26 -11.80
N VAL A 207 9.61 -6.07 -11.26
CA VAL A 207 8.37 -6.64 -11.83
C VAL A 207 7.88 -5.95 -13.10
N GLY A 208 8.49 -4.83 -13.53
CA GLY A 208 8.14 -4.14 -14.78
C GLY A 208 7.31 -2.87 -14.62
N LYS A 209 7.10 -2.35 -13.39
CA LYS A 209 6.34 -1.10 -13.16
C LYS A 209 6.85 0.09 -13.99
N SER A 210 8.14 0.41 -13.88
CA SER A 210 8.74 1.54 -14.61
C SER A 210 8.63 1.37 -16.12
N THR A 211 8.79 0.16 -16.63
CA THR A 211 8.60 -0.15 -18.06
C THR A 211 7.16 0.11 -18.49
N LEU A 212 6.20 -0.32 -17.66
CA LEU A 212 4.78 -0.13 -17.96
C LEU A 212 4.41 1.36 -17.92
N ILE A 213 4.87 2.10 -16.91
CA ILE A 213 4.65 3.55 -16.81
C ILE A 213 5.27 4.28 -18.01
N ASN A 214 6.49 3.93 -18.42
CA ASN A 214 7.14 4.52 -19.60
C ASN A 214 6.33 4.26 -20.88
N LYS A 215 5.77 3.06 -21.05
CA LYS A 215 4.88 2.76 -22.19
C LYS A 215 3.59 3.58 -22.15
N LEU A 216 3.01 3.81 -21.00
CA LEU A 216 1.85 4.68 -20.84
C LEU A 216 2.18 6.15 -21.11
N LEU A 217 3.40 6.58 -20.80
CA LEU A 217 3.90 7.93 -21.09
C LEU A 217 4.29 8.13 -22.55
N GLY A 218 4.50 7.05 -23.30
CA GLY A 218 5.03 7.12 -24.67
C GLY A 218 6.49 7.60 -24.74
N LYS A 219 7.22 7.58 -23.61
CA LYS A 219 8.61 8.01 -23.52
C LYS A 219 9.33 7.39 -22.31
N ASP A 220 10.65 7.24 -22.42
CA ASP A 220 11.49 6.72 -21.34
C ASP A 220 11.82 7.82 -20.30
N MET A 221 10.89 8.07 -19.39
CA MET A 221 11.09 9.00 -18.26
C MET A 221 11.68 8.33 -17.02
N LEU A 222 11.30 7.08 -16.76
CA LEU A 222 11.71 6.35 -15.58
C LEU A 222 12.85 5.39 -15.92
N SER A 223 13.86 5.32 -15.06
CA SER A 223 14.96 4.36 -15.24
C SER A 223 14.45 2.92 -15.11
N THR A 224 14.65 2.11 -16.15
CA THR A 224 14.26 0.70 -16.21
C THR A 224 15.40 -0.25 -15.86
N GLN A 225 16.61 0.27 -15.63
CA GLN A 225 17.77 -0.56 -15.31
C GLN A 225 17.67 -1.06 -13.87
N GLY A 226 17.63 -2.40 -13.73
CA GLY A 226 17.83 -3.09 -12.46
C GLY A 226 19.19 -2.72 -11.85
N LEU A 227 19.27 -2.85 -10.54
CA LEU A 227 20.48 -2.71 -9.74
C LEU A 227 21.63 -3.51 -10.38
N ARG A 228 22.43 -2.92 -11.26
CA ARG A 228 23.77 -3.35 -11.54
C ARG A 228 24.65 -2.68 -10.49
N ASN A 229 25.39 -3.52 -9.77
CA ASN A 229 26.46 -3.15 -8.87
C ASN A 229 27.49 -2.27 -9.60
N ASP A 230 27.29 -0.97 -9.59
CA ASP A 230 28.33 -0.01 -9.91
C ASP A 230 28.27 1.09 -8.83
N ASP A 231 29.29 1.05 -7.98
CA ASP A 231 29.60 2.03 -6.92
C ASP A 231 29.89 3.43 -7.49
N LYS A 232 28.90 4.07 -8.09
CA LYS A 232 28.98 5.52 -8.34
C LYS A 232 27.56 6.10 -8.22
N GLY A 233 27.38 6.85 -7.12
CA GLY A 233 26.17 7.54 -6.74
C GLY A 233 25.44 8.18 -7.91
N ARG A 234 24.33 7.60 -8.31
CA ARG A 234 23.40 8.19 -9.24
C ARG A 234 22.00 8.16 -8.65
N HIS A 235 21.52 9.32 -8.42
CA HIS A 235 20.22 9.73 -7.93
C HIS A 235 19.11 8.69 -8.17
N THR A 236 18.87 7.85 -7.19
CA THR A 236 17.57 7.19 -7.02
C THR A 236 16.57 8.31 -6.91
N THR A 237 15.62 8.38 -7.81
CA THR A 237 14.54 9.38 -7.84
C THR A 237 13.80 9.31 -6.50
N THR A 238 14.20 10.14 -5.54
CA THR A 238 13.60 10.26 -4.20
C THR A 238 12.37 11.17 -4.23
N ARG A 239 12.00 11.68 -5.41
CA ARG A 239 10.85 12.57 -5.58
C ARG A 239 9.58 11.74 -5.73
N ARG A 240 8.59 12.12 -4.95
CA ARG A 240 7.22 11.67 -5.09
C ARG A 240 6.56 12.65 -6.05
N GLU A 241 6.08 12.16 -7.19
CA GLU A 241 5.54 13.02 -8.24
C GLU A 241 4.24 12.47 -8.80
N LEU A 242 3.34 13.39 -9.10
CA LEU A 242 2.14 13.16 -9.86
C LEU A 242 2.42 13.51 -11.33
N ILE A 243 2.17 12.56 -12.21
CA ILE A 243 2.46 12.68 -13.65
C ILE A 243 1.14 12.57 -14.42
N VAL A 244 0.83 13.57 -15.22
CA VAL A 244 -0.33 13.53 -16.14
C VAL A 244 0.07 12.79 -17.42
N LEU A 245 -0.71 11.81 -17.82
CA LEU A 245 -0.47 11.02 -19.02
C LEU A 245 -0.98 11.73 -20.29
N PRO A 246 -0.30 11.56 -21.44
CA PRO A 246 -0.71 12.19 -22.70
C PRO A 246 -2.12 11.79 -23.15
N ASP A 247 -2.49 10.53 -22.95
CA ASP A 247 -3.80 9.98 -23.35
C ASP A 247 -4.89 10.21 -22.27
N GLY A 248 -4.61 11.04 -21.27
CA GLY A 248 -5.45 11.26 -20.11
C GLY A 248 -5.14 10.29 -18.96
N GLY A 249 -5.57 10.68 -17.76
CA GLY A 249 -5.25 9.98 -16.52
C GLY A 249 -3.98 10.50 -15.85
N ILE A 250 -3.78 10.09 -14.61
CA ILE A 250 -2.75 10.56 -13.72
C ILE A 250 -2.06 9.37 -13.08
N VAL A 251 -0.74 9.35 -13.09
CA VAL A 251 0.07 8.37 -12.37
C VAL A 251 0.73 9.03 -11.18
N ILE A 252 0.61 8.41 -10.01
CA ILE A 252 1.45 8.77 -8.87
C ILE A 252 2.54 7.72 -8.75
N ASP A 253 3.79 8.12 -9.01
CA ASP A 253 4.98 7.30 -8.80
C ASP A 253 5.71 7.76 -7.55
N THR A 254 5.67 6.93 -6.52
CA THR A 254 6.37 7.22 -5.28
C THR A 254 7.26 6.04 -4.88
N PRO A 255 8.54 6.29 -4.57
CA PRO A 255 9.43 5.25 -4.05
C PRO A 255 8.87 4.53 -2.82
N GLY A 256 8.14 5.27 -1.96
CA GLY A 256 7.51 4.72 -0.76
C GLY A 256 6.42 3.69 -1.01
N MET A 257 5.77 3.68 -2.18
CA MET A 257 4.79 2.65 -2.54
C MET A 257 5.44 1.31 -2.90
N ARG A 258 6.72 1.30 -3.24
CA ARG A 258 7.51 0.07 -3.47
C ARG A 258 7.83 -0.66 -2.17
N GLU A 259 7.85 0.07 -1.06
CA GLU A 259 8.27 -0.37 0.27
C GLU A 259 7.11 -0.38 1.28
N LEU A 260 5.85 -0.36 0.80
CA LEU A 260 4.70 -0.52 1.69
C LEU A 260 4.82 -1.87 2.41
N GLY A 261 5.16 -1.79 3.69
CA GLY A 261 5.33 -2.95 4.57
C GLY A 261 3.97 -3.54 4.97
N ILE A 262 4.02 -4.68 5.64
CA ILE A 262 2.85 -5.40 6.17
C ILE A 262 2.17 -4.59 7.29
N GLU A 263 2.85 -3.59 7.81
CA GLU A 263 2.54 -2.88 9.05
C GLU A 263 1.23 -2.08 9.03
N SER A 264 0.53 -2.01 7.88
CA SER A 264 -0.73 -1.27 7.71
C SER A 264 -1.85 -2.09 7.06
N VAL A 265 -1.75 -3.43 7.05
CA VAL A 265 -2.77 -4.27 6.41
C VAL A 265 -3.95 -4.49 7.33
N ASP A 266 -5.16 -4.11 6.89
CA ASP A 266 -6.40 -4.56 7.52
C ASP A 266 -6.61 -6.05 7.22
N LEU A 267 -6.17 -6.88 8.18
CA LEU A 267 -6.25 -8.34 8.08
C LEU A 267 -7.70 -8.81 7.94
N ALA A 268 -8.67 -8.12 8.52
CA ALA A 268 -10.08 -8.49 8.44
C ALA A 268 -10.61 -8.36 7.00
N LYS A 269 -10.17 -7.35 6.27
CA LYS A 269 -10.53 -7.21 4.85
C LYS A 269 -9.77 -8.19 3.95
N ALA A 270 -8.46 -8.38 4.19
CA ALA A 270 -7.62 -9.26 3.39
C ALA A 270 -7.99 -10.74 3.54
N PHE A 271 -8.49 -11.15 4.71
CA PHE A 271 -8.82 -12.53 5.06
C PHE A 271 -10.27 -12.68 5.58
N ALA A 272 -11.20 -11.91 5.01
CA ALA A 272 -12.62 -11.94 5.38
C ALA A 272 -13.25 -13.33 5.25
N ASP A 273 -12.76 -14.16 4.34
CA ASP A 273 -13.13 -15.57 4.18
C ASP A 273 -12.76 -16.39 5.43
N ILE A 274 -11.53 -16.23 5.94
CA ILE A 274 -11.07 -16.92 7.15
C ILE A 274 -11.81 -16.39 8.38
N ASP A 275 -11.99 -15.08 8.52
CA ASP A 275 -12.71 -14.50 9.66
C ASP A 275 -14.19 -14.93 9.68
N THR A 276 -14.83 -15.05 8.51
CA THR A 276 -16.20 -15.58 8.39
C THR A 276 -16.30 -17.05 8.83
N LEU A 277 -15.29 -17.85 8.54
CA LEU A 277 -15.19 -19.25 9.00
C LEU A 277 -14.85 -19.32 10.49
N ALA A 278 -13.94 -18.47 10.97
CA ALA A 278 -13.52 -18.39 12.37
C ALA A 278 -14.70 -18.07 13.31
N ALA A 279 -15.63 -17.22 12.87
CA ALA A 279 -16.86 -16.92 13.62
C ALA A 279 -17.76 -18.14 13.82
N LYS A 280 -17.59 -19.22 13.04
CA LYS A 280 -18.34 -20.48 13.16
C LYS A 280 -17.59 -21.53 13.98
N CYS A 281 -16.40 -21.26 14.49
CA CYS A 281 -15.66 -22.18 15.35
C CYS A 281 -16.38 -22.37 16.69
N ARG A 282 -16.22 -23.56 17.27
CA ARG A 282 -16.81 -23.88 18.58
C ARG A 282 -16.24 -23.01 19.71
N PHE A 283 -14.96 -22.66 19.64
CA PHE A 283 -14.26 -21.88 20.65
C PHE A 283 -13.98 -20.46 20.13
N HIS A 284 -14.24 -19.48 20.96
CA HIS A 284 -14.04 -18.08 20.62
C HIS A 284 -12.56 -17.71 20.43
N ASP A 285 -11.67 -18.42 21.14
CA ASP A 285 -10.21 -18.28 21.11
C ASP A 285 -9.51 -19.34 20.23
N CYS A 286 -10.23 -19.91 19.26
CA CYS A 286 -9.73 -20.96 18.38
C CYS A 286 -8.49 -20.47 17.60
N THR A 287 -7.39 -21.20 17.70
CA THR A 287 -6.15 -20.92 16.98
C THR A 287 -6.09 -21.56 15.60
N HIS A 288 -7.12 -22.38 15.26
CA HIS A 288 -7.26 -23.08 13.98
C HIS A 288 -6.13 -24.07 13.70
N THR A 289 -5.57 -24.70 14.74
CA THR A 289 -4.50 -25.71 14.63
C THR A 289 -5.01 -27.13 14.87
N SER A 290 -5.42 -27.45 16.07
CA SER A 290 -5.81 -28.81 16.49
C SER A 290 -7.12 -28.86 17.27
N GLU A 291 -7.82 -27.76 17.40
CA GLU A 291 -9.05 -27.66 18.19
C GLU A 291 -10.20 -28.46 17.55
N PRO A 292 -10.94 -29.23 18.35
CA PRO A 292 -12.07 -30.02 17.87
C PRO A 292 -13.19 -29.11 17.37
N ASN A 293 -13.83 -29.50 16.25
CA ASN A 293 -14.91 -28.73 15.61
C ASN A 293 -14.48 -27.31 15.17
N CYS A 294 -13.23 -27.17 14.71
CA CYS A 294 -12.76 -25.94 14.07
C CYS A 294 -13.32 -25.84 12.65
N ALA A 295 -14.12 -24.78 12.38
CA ALA A 295 -14.73 -24.57 11.06
C ALA A 295 -13.70 -24.24 9.97
N VAL A 296 -12.60 -23.58 10.34
CA VAL A 296 -11.49 -23.29 9.41
C VAL A 296 -10.76 -24.57 9.00
N GLN A 297 -10.47 -25.45 9.95
CA GLN A 297 -9.85 -26.76 9.64
C GLN A 297 -10.78 -27.68 8.82
N GLN A 298 -12.09 -27.59 9.07
CA GLN A 298 -13.07 -28.32 8.26
C GLN A 298 -13.10 -27.78 6.84
N ALA A 299 -13.09 -26.46 6.64
CA ALA A 299 -13.02 -25.85 5.30
C ALA A 299 -11.77 -26.25 4.51
N ILE A 300 -10.64 -26.47 5.19
CA ILE A 300 -9.42 -26.98 4.55
C ILE A 300 -9.63 -28.43 4.09
N LYS A 301 -10.22 -29.30 4.92
CA LYS A 301 -10.53 -30.69 4.56
C LYS A 301 -11.51 -30.79 3.40
N ASP A 302 -12.45 -29.87 3.32
CA ASP A 302 -13.46 -29.77 2.27
C ASP A 302 -12.94 -29.11 0.98
N GLY A 303 -11.67 -28.66 0.97
CA GLY A 303 -11.03 -28.00 -0.18
C GLY A 303 -11.50 -26.56 -0.46
N LEU A 304 -12.28 -25.99 0.47
CA LEU A 304 -12.77 -24.58 0.37
C LEU A 304 -11.72 -23.55 0.79
N LEU A 305 -10.71 -23.98 1.56
CA LEU A 305 -9.59 -23.16 2.00
C LEU A 305 -8.29 -23.96 1.86
N THR A 306 -7.19 -23.31 1.51
CA THR A 306 -5.88 -23.97 1.46
C THR A 306 -5.11 -23.82 2.78
N GLU A 307 -4.32 -24.83 3.16
CA GLU A 307 -3.41 -24.75 4.31
C GLU A 307 -2.44 -23.57 4.18
N ALA A 308 -1.95 -23.32 2.94
CA ALA A 308 -1.05 -22.24 2.65
C ALA A 308 -1.68 -20.85 2.96
N ARG A 309 -2.99 -20.68 2.68
CA ARG A 309 -3.72 -19.46 2.97
C ARG A 309 -3.89 -19.25 4.48
N LEU A 310 -4.25 -20.31 5.22
CA LEU A 310 -4.32 -20.25 6.68
C LEU A 310 -2.95 -19.93 7.29
N ALA A 311 -1.88 -20.56 6.84
CA ALA A 311 -0.52 -20.28 7.31
C ALA A 311 -0.10 -18.84 7.05
N ASN A 312 -0.50 -18.26 5.90
CA ASN A 312 -0.24 -16.87 5.59
C ASN A 312 -1.01 -15.92 6.54
N TYR A 313 -2.30 -16.18 6.78
CA TYR A 313 -3.12 -15.45 7.75
C TYR A 313 -2.49 -15.45 9.14
N GLN A 314 -2.12 -16.64 9.65
CA GLN A 314 -1.48 -16.79 10.95
C GLN A 314 -0.15 -16.05 11.03
N LYS A 315 0.65 -16.09 9.95
CA LYS A 315 1.91 -15.36 9.86
C LYS A 315 1.68 -13.85 9.91
N MET A 316 0.76 -13.33 9.09
CA MET A 316 0.46 -11.90 9.06
C MET A 316 -0.16 -11.42 10.38
N LYS A 317 -1.03 -12.22 11.00
CA LYS A 317 -1.59 -11.93 12.33
C LYS A 317 -0.50 -11.86 13.41
N LYS A 318 0.50 -12.76 13.33
CA LYS A 318 1.66 -12.74 14.21
C LYS A 318 2.55 -11.52 13.97
N GLU A 319 2.78 -11.14 12.71
CA GLU A 319 3.55 -9.95 12.34
C GLU A 319 2.84 -8.67 12.83
N ALA A 320 1.51 -8.57 12.64
CA ALA A 320 0.70 -7.47 13.15
C ALA A 320 0.72 -7.35 14.67
N ARG A 321 0.83 -8.46 15.39
CA ARG A 321 0.96 -8.46 16.86
C ARG A 321 2.25 -7.81 17.35
N TYR A 322 3.35 -7.93 16.58
CA TYR A 322 4.62 -7.28 16.90
C TYR A 322 4.68 -5.82 16.43
N GLU A 323 3.61 -5.36 15.82
CA GLU A 323 3.49 -4.01 15.31
C GLU A 323 3.54 -3.00 16.47
N GLY A 324 4.37 -1.98 16.31
CA GLY A 324 4.53 -0.92 17.31
C GLY A 324 5.46 -1.26 18.49
N LEU A 325 5.98 -2.48 18.55
CA LEU A 325 6.91 -2.88 19.59
C LEU A 325 8.36 -2.57 19.15
N ASN A 326 9.18 -2.10 20.09
CA ASN A 326 10.62 -1.99 19.87
C ASN A 326 11.29 -3.38 19.94
N PHE A 327 12.56 -3.47 19.50
CA PHE A 327 13.30 -4.75 19.47
C PHE A 327 13.28 -5.49 20.81
N ARG A 328 13.42 -4.77 21.92
CA ARG A 328 13.42 -5.35 23.27
C ARG A 328 12.04 -5.90 23.66
N GLN A 329 10.97 -5.18 23.34
CA GLN A 329 9.59 -5.62 23.57
C GLN A 329 9.23 -6.84 22.72
N ILE A 330 9.69 -6.89 21.47
CA ILE A 330 9.53 -8.06 20.58
C ILE A 330 10.23 -9.29 21.18
N GLU A 331 11.44 -9.13 21.70
CA GLU A 331 12.16 -10.22 22.34
C GLU A 331 11.49 -10.68 23.66
N GLU A 332 11.00 -9.75 24.47
CA GLU A 332 10.23 -10.03 25.68
C GLU A 332 8.96 -10.83 25.35
N GLU A 333 8.20 -10.43 24.34
CA GLU A 333 6.97 -11.11 23.92
C GLU A 333 7.24 -12.48 23.28
N LYS A 334 8.33 -12.64 22.54
CA LYS A 334 8.78 -13.97 22.07
C LYS A 334 9.11 -14.89 23.24
N ILE A 335 9.83 -14.39 24.24
CA ILE A 335 10.17 -15.15 25.44
C ILE A 335 8.89 -15.55 26.19
N GLU A 336 7.94 -14.64 26.39
CA GLU A 336 6.67 -14.96 27.03
C GLU A 336 5.88 -16.01 26.24
N SER A 337 5.82 -15.90 24.90
CA SER A 337 5.12 -16.88 24.06
C SER A 337 5.77 -18.27 24.10
N MET A 338 7.10 -18.36 24.20
CA MET A 338 7.81 -19.64 24.33
C MET A 338 7.49 -20.36 25.64
N PHE A 339 7.16 -19.64 26.69
CA PHE A 339 6.88 -20.20 28.02
C PHE A 339 5.40 -20.14 28.41
N ALA A 340 4.52 -19.76 27.48
CA ALA A 340 3.08 -19.64 27.73
C ALA A 340 2.45 -20.97 28.18
N GLU A 341 2.85 -22.09 27.57
CA GLU A 341 2.40 -23.44 27.95
C GLU A 341 2.74 -23.82 29.41
N PHE A 342 3.76 -23.20 29.99
CA PHE A 342 4.16 -23.42 31.36
C PHE A 342 3.56 -22.39 32.35
N GLY A 343 2.71 -21.46 31.84
CA GLY A 343 2.20 -20.35 32.67
C GLY A 343 3.27 -19.30 32.99
N GLY A 344 4.25 -19.15 32.08
CA GLY A 344 5.33 -18.16 32.17
C GLY A 344 6.70 -18.71 32.56
N ILE A 345 7.73 -17.88 32.38
CA ILE A 345 9.15 -18.26 32.55
C ILE A 345 9.50 -18.75 33.96
N LYS A 346 8.81 -18.23 34.99
CA LYS A 346 9.03 -18.66 36.40
C LYS A 346 8.60 -20.11 36.59
N ASN A 347 7.43 -20.46 36.14
CA ASN A 347 6.87 -21.82 36.24
C ASN A 347 7.66 -22.81 35.37
N ALA A 348 8.12 -22.41 34.20
CA ALA A 348 9.00 -23.22 33.35
C ALA A 348 10.31 -23.56 34.07
N ARG A 349 10.93 -22.59 34.77
CA ARG A 349 12.14 -22.81 35.58
C ARG A 349 11.89 -23.77 36.74
N GLU A 350 10.77 -23.67 37.43
CA GLU A 350 10.38 -24.61 38.48
C GLU A 350 10.14 -26.00 37.97
N PHE A 351 9.46 -26.14 36.84
CA PHE A 351 9.22 -27.42 36.16
C PHE A 351 10.53 -28.11 35.79
N ILE A 352 11.51 -27.39 35.24
CA ILE A 352 12.84 -27.91 34.91
C ILE A 352 13.58 -28.33 36.17
N LYS A 353 13.53 -27.53 37.25
CA LYS A 353 14.15 -27.89 38.54
C LYS A 353 13.53 -29.14 39.17
N GLN A 354 12.24 -29.31 39.08
CA GLN A 354 11.54 -30.52 39.58
C GLN A 354 11.90 -31.75 38.75
N LYS A 355 12.00 -31.62 37.42
CA LYS A 355 12.38 -32.69 36.51
C LYS A 355 13.83 -33.13 36.70
N SER A 356 14.74 -32.20 36.98
CA SER A 356 16.16 -32.52 37.29
C SER A 356 16.32 -33.24 38.63
N LYS A 357 15.52 -32.89 39.65
CA LYS A 357 15.53 -33.58 40.96
C LYS A 357 15.00 -35.02 40.89
N ARG A 358 14.08 -35.34 39.94
CA ARG A 358 13.54 -36.68 39.70
C ARG A 358 14.47 -37.63 38.93
N LYS A 359 15.55 -37.09 38.33
CA LYS A 359 16.57 -37.93 37.63
C LYS A 359 17.76 -38.36 38.49
N HIS A 360 17.77 -37.96 39.77
CA HIS A 360 18.83 -38.31 40.74
C HIS A 360 18.30 -39.17 41.88
N PHE A 361 17.21 -39.95 41.63
CA PHE A 361 16.76 -41.02 42.49
C PHE A 361 16.70 -42.34 41.72
#